data_9c23089dfc2edba131b5205ff459f6a5
#
_entry.id   9c23089dfc2edba131b5205ff459f6a5
#
_cell.length_a   1.000
_cell.length_b   1.000
_cell.length_c   1.000
_cell.angle_alpha   90.00
_cell.angle_beta   90.00
_cell.angle_gamma   90.00
#
_symmetry.space_group_name_H-M   'P 1'
#
loop_
_entity.id
_entity.type
_entity.pdbx_description
1 polymer ?
#
loop_
_entity_poly.entity_id
_entity_poly.type
_entity_poly.pdbx_seq_one_letter_code
_entity_poly.pdbx_strand_id
1 'polypeptide(L)'
;PQGHSTSGSHERYKNAERLAWEAEFDCVAKMKTWLIENNIATLEELEEIDNQAKKDVLEGKKAAWTNFTAPTKAEQQELVGLLNTIASQSENKVFIEKISNDVASIKEPIRKDILVAARKVLRMIIKENTRATLATWIENYTEKIQPKFSSHLFSQSDKTVLKAKEVAA
;
A
#
# COMPACT_ATOMS: atom_id res chain seq x y z
N PRO A 1 -11.82 -21.39 -16.76
CA PRO A 1 -11.03 -20.40 -15.99
C PRO A 1 -11.93 -19.42 -15.27
N GLN A 2 -11.64 -19.20 -14.02
CA GLN A 2 -12.35 -18.23 -13.21
C GLN A 2 -12.12 -16.80 -13.71
N GLY A 3 -13.03 -15.87 -13.41
CA GLY A 3 -12.95 -14.49 -13.82
C GLY A 3 -11.70 -13.79 -13.26
N HIS A 4 -11.12 -12.88 -14.05
CA HIS A 4 -9.89 -12.18 -13.70
C HIS A 4 -10.07 -11.12 -12.60
N SER A 5 -11.26 -10.52 -12.52
CA SER A 5 -11.56 -9.44 -11.57
C SER A 5 -13.05 -9.43 -11.21
N THR A 6 -13.39 -8.73 -10.13
CA THR A 6 -14.79 -8.55 -9.71
C THR A 6 -15.66 -7.83 -10.74
N SER A 7 -15.08 -6.93 -11.55
CA SER A 7 -15.78 -6.27 -12.66
C SER A 7 -15.99 -7.19 -13.85
N GLY A 8 -15.11 -8.16 -14.04
CA GLY A 8 -15.17 -9.19 -15.07
C GLY A 8 -15.61 -10.56 -14.54
N SER A 9 -16.38 -10.60 -13.44
CA SER A 9 -16.85 -11.85 -12.86
C SER A 9 -17.54 -12.72 -13.91
N HIS A 10 -17.03 -13.93 -14.08
CA HIS A 10 -17.57 -14.89 -15.05
C HIS A 10 -19.01 -15.30 -14.76
N GLU A 11 -19.45 -15.16 -13.54
CA GLU A 11 -20.82 -15.43 -13.09
C GLU A 11 -21.85 -14.51 -13.77
N ARG A 12 -21.43 -13.35 -14.29
CA ARG A 12 -22.31 -12.38 -14.95
C ARG A 12 -22.69 -12.78 -16.38
N TYR A 13 -21.88 -13.60 -17.04
CA TYR A 13 -22.06 -13.95 -18.45
C TYR A 13 -22.13 -15.44 -18.73
N LYS A 14 -21.80 -16.29 -17.76
CA LYS A 14 -21.93 -17.74 -17.86
C LYS A 14 -23.27 -18.17 -17.32
N ASN A 15 -23.88 -19.17 -17.98
CA ASN A 15 -25.09 -19.79 -17.47
C ASN A 15 -24.79 -20.73 -16.26
N ALA A 16 -25.84 -21.11 -15.55
CA ALA A 16 -25.71 -21.96 -14.35
C ALA A 16 -25.08 -23.32 -14.65
N GLU A 17 -25.41 -23.91 -15.82
CA GLU A 17 -24.87 -25.22 -16.24
C GLU A 17 -23.34 -25.13 -16.44
N ARG A 18 -22.86 -24.05 -17.06
CA ARG A 18 -21.43 -23.83 -17.27
C ARG A 18 -20.71 -23.61 -15.95
N LEU A 19 -21.29 -22.88 -15.03
CA LEU A 19 -20.71 -22.67 -13.69
C LEU A 19 -20.64 -23.97 -12.90
N ALA A 20 -21.70 -24.78 -12.93
CA ALA A 20 -21.73 -26.10 -12.30
C ALA A 20 -20.65 -27.02 -12.89
N TRP A 21 -20.53 -27.04 -14.21
CA TRP A 21 -19.49 -27.82 -14.90
C TRP A 21 -18.08 -27.37 -14.50
N GLU A 22 -17.82 -26.06 -14.41
CA GLU A 22 -16.52 -25.53 -14.00
C GLU A 22 -16.19 -25.86 -12.53
N ALA A 23 -17.19 -25.89 -11.65
CA ALA A 23 -17.02 -26.31 -10.26
C ALA A 23 -16.74 -27.81 -10.17
N GLU A 24 -17.45 -28.64 -10.95
CA GLU A 24 -17.24 -30.09 -10.98
C GLU A 24 -15.84 -30.45 -11.51
N PHE A 25 -15.36 -29.73 -12.55
CA PHE A 25 -14.07 -29.99 -13.18
C PHE A 25 -12.97 -29.05 -12.69
N ASP A 26 -13.14 -28.45 -11.51
CA ASP A 26 -12.06 -27.69 -10.87
C ASP A 26 -10.84 -28.59 -10.62
N CYS A 27 -9.68 -28.14 -11.05
CA CYS A 27 -8.45 -28.93 -10.99
C CYS A 27 -8.06 -29.31 -9.56
N VAL A 28 -8.28 -28.41 -8.59
CA VAL A 28 -7.95 -28.65 -7.18
C VAL A 28 -8.91 -29.65 -6.57
N ALA A 29 -10.22 -29.51 -6.87
CA ALA A 29 -11.24 -30.45 -6.41
C ALA A 29 -11.01 -31.86 -6.98
N LYS A 30 -10.74 -31.97 -8.27
CA LYS A 30 -10.43 -33.27 -8.90
C LYS A 30 -9.15 -33.88 -8.35
N MET A 31 -8.11 -33.10 -8.11
CA MET A 31 -6.86 -33.60 -7.50
C MET A 31 -7.11 -34.10 -6.08
N LYS A 32 -7.89 -33.37 -5.27
CA LYS A 32 -8.28 -33.80 -3.93
C LYS A 32 -8.97 -35.16 -3.96
N THR A 33 -9.97 -35.33 -4.84
CA THR A 33 -10.67 -36.58 -5.03
C THR A 33 -9.72 -37.71 -5.42
N TRP A 34 -8.85 -37.47 -6.38
CA TRP A 34 -7.88 -38.45 -6.85
C TRP A 34 -6.91 -38.91 -5.75
N LEU A 35 -6.42 -37.98 -4.91
CA LEU A 35 -5.52 -38.29 -3.79
C LEU A 35 -6.21 -39.24 -2.79
N ILE A 36 -7.48 -38.99 -2.50
CA ILE A 36 -8.28 -39.80 -1.57
C ILE A 36 -8.54 -41.22 -2.17
N GLU A 37 -9.00 -41.26 -3.42
CA GLU A 37 -9.34 -42.53 -4.11
C GLU A 37 -8.11 -43.45 -4.26
N ASN A 38 -6.90 -42.86 -4.40
CA ASN A 38 -5.68 -43.65 -4.49
C ASN A 38 -4.97 -43.86 -3.14
N ASN A 39 -5.64 -43.56 -2.00
CA ASN A 39 -5.10 -43.70 -0.65
C ASN A 39 -3.75 -43.03 -0.42
N ILE A 40 -3.51 -41.89 -1.09
CA ILE A 40 -2.30 -41.10 -0.95
C ILE A 40 -2.42 -40.14 0.25
N ALA A 41 -3.62 -39.60 0.48
CA ALA A 41 -3.94 -38.76 1.61
C ALA A 41 -5.38 -39.01 2.09
N THR A 42 -5.64 -38.73 3.35
CA THR A 42 -7.01 -38.77 3.92
C THR A 42 -7.71 -37.42 3.70
N LEU A 43 -9.03 -37.41 3.86
CA LEU A 43 -9.80 -36.17 3.80
C LEU A 43 -9.35 -35.17 4.87
N GLU A 44 -9.12 -35.65 6.09
CA GLU A 44 -8.71 -34.85 7.24
C GLU A 44 -7.37 -34.19 7.00
N GLU A 45 -6.36 -34.90 6.47
CA GLU A 45 -5.06 -34.35 6.13
C GLU A 45 -5.18 -33.24 5.08
N LEU A 46 -6.00 -33.45 4.05
CA LEU A 46 -6.21 -32.45 3.00
C LEU A 46 -6.95 -31.21 3.50
N GLU A 47 -7.90 -31.38 4.43
CA GLU A 47 -8.59 -30.27 5.09
C GLU A 47 -7.69 -29.50 6.02
N GLU A 48 -6.78 -30.15 6.74
CA GLU A 48 -5.79 -29.49 7.57
C GLU A 48 -4.83 -28.64 6.73
N ILE A 49 -4.32 -29.20 5.62
CA ILE A 49 -3.47 -28.48 4.66
C ILE A 49 -4.20 -27.25 4.08
N ASP A 50 -5.47 -27.41 3.64
CA ASP A 50 -6.26 -26.32 3.07
C ASP A 50 -6.51 -25.20 4.10
N ASN A 51 -6.82 -25.58 5.34
CA ASN A 51 -7.02 -24.62 6.43
C ASN A 51 -5.72 -23.89 6.80
N GLN A 52 -4.59 -24.60 6.84
CA GLN A 52 -3.30 -23.96 7.08
C GLN A 52 -2.91 -23.01 5.93
N ALA A 53 -3.07 -23.45 4.69
CA ALA A 53 -2.80 -22.61 3.53
C ALA A 53 -3.64 -21.32 3.50
N LYS A 54 -4.93 -21.42 3.84
CA LYS A 54 -5.81 -20.25 3.97
C LYS A 54 -5.33 -19.28 5.05
N LYS A 55 -4.89 -19.82 6.20
CA LYS A 55 -4.33 -19.02 7.30
C LYS A 55 -3.04 -18.31 6.86
N ASP A 56 -2.13 -19.03 6.26
CA ASP A 56 -0.84 -18.49 5.79
C ASP A 56 -1.04 -17.37 4.76
N VAL A 57 -1.98 -17.55 3.82
CA VAL A 57 -2.33 -16.51 2.83
C VAL A 57 -2.90 -15.26 3.50
N LEU A 58 -3.77 -15.41 4.50
CA LEU A 58 -4.33 -14.27 5.23
C LEU A 58 -3.26 -13.53 6.05
N GLU A 59 -2.36 -14.24 6.70
CA GLU A 59 -1.24 -13.68 7.43
C GLU A 59 -0.27 -12.97 6.48
N GLY A 60 0.08 -13.62 5.37
CA GLY A 60 0.93 -13.04 4.32
C GLY A 60 0.34 -11.76 3.73
N LYS A 61 -0.97 -11.75 3.42
CA LYS A 61 -1.69 -10.56 2.97
C LYS A 61 -1.60 -9.42 4.00
N LYS A 62 -1.84 -9.71 5.27
CA LYS A 62 -1.78 -8.73 6.36
C LYS A 62 -0.37 -8.15 6.53
N ALA A 63 0.64 -9.02 6.51
CA ALA A 63 2.03 -8.62 6.61
C ALA A 63 2.45 -7.74 5.42
N ALA A 64 2.10 -8.13 4.20
CA ALA A 64 2.39 -7.37 2.99
C ALA A 64 1.77 -5.97 3.03
N TRP A 65 0.50 -5.86 3.44
CA TRP A 65 -0.19 -4.57 3.57
C TRP A 65 0.45 -3.68 4.65
N THR A 66 0.77 -4.26 5.80
CA THR A 66 1.46 -3.56 6.89
C THR A 66 2.81 -3.02 6.42
N ASN A 67 3.63 -3.85 5.79
CA ASN A 67 4.95 -3.46 5.29
C ASN A 67 4.86 -2.39 4.19
N PHE A 68 3.85 -2.48 3.32
CA PHE A 68 3.61 -1.47 2.28
C PHE A 68 3.23 -0.11 2.84
N THR A 69 2.39 -0.07 3.88
CA THR A 69 1.88 1.18 4.46
C THR A 69 2.78 1.77 5.54
N ALA A 70 3.60 0.96 6.22
CA ALA A 70 4.44 1.39 7.34
C ALA A 70 5.35 2.59 7.03
N PRO A 71 6.07 2.66 5.89
CA PRO A 71 6.94 3.79 5.58
C PRO A 71 6.18 5.12 5.52
N THR A 72 5.00 5.14 4.88
CA THR A 72 4.21 6.36 4.74
C THR A 72 3.57 6.78 6.05
N LYS A 73 3.19 5.82 6.91
CA LYS A 73 2.73 6.10 8.28
C LYS A 73 3.84 6.68 9.15
N ALA A 74 5.05 6.19 9.05
CA ALA A 74 6.19 6.75 9.75
C ALA A 74 6.49 8.19 9.29
N GLU A 75 6.45 8.44 7.98
CA GLU A 75 6.60 9.77 7.39
C GLU A 75 5.49 10.74 7.86
N GLN A 76 4.26 10.25 8.01
CA GLN A 76 3.13 11.02 8.59
C GLN A 76 3.39 11.39 10.04
N GLN A 77 3.82 10.45 10.87
CA GLN A 77 4.09 10.67 12.29
C GLN A 77 5.26 11.65 12.48
N GLU A 78 6.29 11.57 11.66
CA GLU A 78 7.40 12.53 11.65
C GLU A 78 6.90 13.96 11.41
N LEU A 79 6.07 14.17 10.38
CA LEU A 79 5.46 15.47 10.11
C LEU A 79 4.59 15.95 11.27
N VAL A 80 3.72 15.09 11.82
CA VAL A 80 2.83 15.43 12.94
C VAL A 80 3.64 15.91 14.14
N GLY A 81 4.73 15.23 14.48
CA GLY A 81 5.64 15.64 15.56
C GLY A 81 6.25 17.02 15.30
N LEU A 82 6.71 17.28 14.07
CA LEU A 82 7.24 18.57 13.67
C LEU A 82 6.19 19.68 13.74
N LEU A 83 4.98 19.44 13.22
CA LEU A 83 3.88 20.41 13.25
C LEU A 83 3.45 20.75 14.68
N ASN A 84 3.40 19.78 15.59
CA ASN A 84 3.09 20.02 16.99
C ASN A 84 4.17 20.88 17.69
N THR A 85 5.45 20.65 17.35
CA THR A 85 6.54 21.50 17.84
C THR A 85 6.42 22.94 17.32
N ILE A 86 6.12 23.11 16.04
CA ILE A 86 5.89 24.43 15.42
C ILE A 86 4.67 25.11 16.07
N ALA A 87 3.57 24.39 16.26
CA ALA A 87 2.35 24.90 16.86
C ALA A 87 2.60 25.48 18.26
N SER A 88 3.45 24.83 19.06
CA SER A 88 3.77 25.33 20.42
C SER A 88 4.49 26.69 20.46
N GLN A 89 5.09 27.11 19.34
CA GLN A 89 5.87 28.32 19.21
C GLN A 89 5.22 29.35 18.26
N SER A 90 4.06 29.06 17.72
CA SER A 90 3.40 29.86 16.67
C SER A 90 2.22 30.65 17.20
N GLU A 91 2.02 31.87 16.71
CA GLU A 91 0.79 32.63 16.90
C GLU A 91 -0.42 31.95 16.24
N ASN A 92 -0.19 31.11 15.20
CA ASN A 92 -1.20 30.36 14.48
C ASN A 92 -1.47 28.97 15.08
N LYS A 93 -1.14 28.76 16.36
CA LYS A 93 -1.20 27.47 17.06
C LYS A 93 -2.46 26.65 16.73
N VAL A 94 -3.64 27.23 16.93
CA VAL A 94 -4.94 26.53 16.76
C VAL A 94 -5.12 25.99 15.33
N PHE A 95 -4.72 26.76 14.34
CA PHE A 95 -4.84 26.34 12.94
C PHE A 95 -3.82 25.26 12.57
N ILE A 96 -2.61 25.34 13.12
CA ILE A 96 -1.55 24.34 12.89
C ILE A 96 -1.93 23.03 13.58
N GLU A 97 -2.42 23.06 14.81
CA GLU A 97 -2.92 21.89 15.53
C GLU A 97 -4.06 21.22 14.78
N LYS A 98 -4.98 21.99 14.21
CA LYS A 98 -6.05 21.43 13.36
C LYS A 98 -5.47 20.68 12.15
N ILE A 99 -4.54 21.28 11.41
CA ILE A 99 -3.91 20.63 10.27
C ILE A 99 -3.14 19.37 10.69
N SER A 100 -2.44 19.43 11.83
CA SER A 100 -1.72 18.29 12.40
C SER A 100 -2.69 17.14 12.73
N ASN A 101 -3.81 17.43 13.38
CA ASN A 101 -4.84 16.45 13.72
C ASN A 101 -5.53 15.88 12.47
N ASP A 102 -5.84 16.74 11.50
CA ASP A 102 -6.45 16.31 10.24
C ASP A 102 -5.54 15.31 9.53
N VAL A 103 -4.25 15.59 9.39
CA VAL A 103 -3.31 14.66 8.75
C VAL A 103 -3.07 13.41 9.60
N ALA A 104 -3.01 13.52 10.92
CA ALA A 104 -2.85 12.38 11.82
C ALA A 104 -4.02 11.39 11.77
N SER A 105 -5.23 11.88 11.48
CA SER A 105 -6.45 11.07 11.40
C SER A 105 -6.54 10.20 10.15
N ILE A 106 -5.70 10.44 9.14
CA ILE A 106 -5.72 9.68 7.89
C ILE A 106 -5.17 8.27 8.17
N LYS A 107 -6.03 7.25 8.05
CA LYS A 107 -5.68 5.84 8.32
C LYS A 107 -4.66 5.27 7.32
N GLU A 108 -4.78 5.68 6.06
CA GLU A 108 -3.93 5.26 4.95
C GLU A 108 -3.36 6.49 4.24
N PRO A 109 -2.36 7.16 4.87
CA PRO A 109 -1.79 8.38 4.31
C PRO A 109 -1.00 8.08 3.04
N ILE A 110 -1.09 9.02 2.11
CA ILE A 110 -0.19 9.05 0.95
C ILE A 110 0.73 10.26 1.06
N ARG A 111 1.86 10.23 0.36
CA ARG A 111 2.88 11.30 0.42
C ARG A 111 2.36 12.67 0.01
N LYS A 112 1.34 12.71 -0.86
CA LYS A 112 0.62 13.95 -1.19
C LYS A 112 0.00 14.59 0.05
N ASP A 113 -0.64 13.82 0.92
CA ASP A 113 -1.33 14.35 2.11
C ASP A 113 -0.31 15.00 3.05
N ILE A 114 0.84 14.35 3.24
CA ILE A 114 1.96 14.83 4.05
C ILE A 114 2.49 16.16 3.50
N LEU A 115 2.81 16.22 2.20
CA LEU A 115 3.32 17.44 1.57
C LEU A 115 2.30 18.58 1.54
N VAL A 116 1.02 18.27 1.32
CA VAL A 116 -0.05 19.28 1.33
C VAL A 116 -0.20 19.89 2.71
N ALA A 117 -0.19 19.09 3.78
CA ALA A 117 -0.26 19.56 5.15
C ALA A 117 0.95 20.45 5.50
N ALA A 118 2.17 19.98 5.21
CA ALA A 118 3.40 20.74 5.46
C ALA A 118 3.41 22.10 4.73
N ARG A 119 3.04 22.11 3.44
CA ARG A 119 2.98 23.34 2.65
C ARG A 119 1.86 24.29 3.06
N LYS A 120 0.75 23.78 3.61
CA LYS A 120 -0.30 24.63 4.20
C LYS A 120 0.24 25.38 5.40
N VAL A 121 0.90 24.70 6.34
CA VAL A 121 1.49 25.33 7.52
C VAL A 121 2.61 26.31 7.14
N LEU A 122 3.49 25.95 6.18
CA LEU A 122 4.55 26.82 5.71
C LEU A 122 4.05 28.19 5.23
N ARG A 123 2.85 28.24 4.64
CA ARG A 123 2.20 29.49 4.21
C ARG A 123 1.61 30.31 5.36
N MET A 124 1.33 29.68 6.50
CA MET A 124 0.80 30.38 7.68
C MET A 124 1.90 31.04 8.52
N ILE A 125 3.09 30.44 8.56
CA ILE A 125 4.22 30.86 9.41
C ILE A 125 5.25 31.74 8.66
N ILE A 126 4.82 32.57 7.71
CA ILE A 126 5.73 33.33 6.81
C ILE A 126 6.73 34.18 7.58
N LYS A 127 6.34 34.79 8.70
CA LYS A 127 7.17 35.70 9.51
C LYS A 127 7.73 35.05 10.77
N GLU A 128 7.55 33.76 10.95
CA GLU A 128 7.96 33.04 12.16
C GLU A 128 9.33 32.38 12.00
N ASN A 129 10.08 32.29 13.09
CA ASN A 129 11.42 31.66 13.09
C ASN A 129 11.38 30.18 12.73
N THR A 130 10.29 29.49 13.03
CA THR A 130 10.05 28.07 12.73
C THR A 130 9.88 27.78 11.23
N ARG A 131 9.71 28.82 10.40
CA ARG A 131 9.54 28.69 8.96
C ARG A 131 10.75 28.00 8.27
N ALA A 132 11.97 28.39 8.65
CA ALA A 132 13.18 27.81 8.06
C ALA A 132 13.25 26.29 8.33
N THR A 133 12.95 25.87 9.54
CA THR A 133 12.94 24.45 9.93
C THR A 133 11.96 23.65 9.08
N LEU A 134 10.73 24.15 8.89
CA LEU A 134 9.73 23.46 8.08
C LEU A 134 10.10 23.46 6.58
N ALA A 135 10.67 24.55 6.07
CA ALA A 135 11.12 24.65 4.69
C ALA A 135 12.22 23.61 4.40
N THR A 136 13.24 23.55 5.24
CA THR A 136 14.33 22.56 5.11
C THR A 136 13.78 21.12 5.22
N TRP A 137 12.83 20.86 6.12
CA TRP A 137 12.20 19.55 6.20
C TRP A 137 11.47 19.19 4.89
N ILE A 138 10.72 20.12 4.29
CA ILE A 138 10.02 19.89 3.02
C ILE A 138 11.02 19.60 1.87
N GLU A 139 12.12 20.34 1.81
CA GLU A 139 13.18 20.13 0.81
C GLU A 139 13.79 18.74 0.94
N ASN A 140 14.27 18.37 2.12
CA ASN A 140 14.85 17.05 2.40
C ASN A 140 13.86 15.92 2.15
N TYR A 141 12.59 16.11 2.56
CA TYR A 141 11.55 15.13 2.31
C TYR A 141 11.27 14.96 0.82
N THR A 142 11.23 16.06 0.07
CA THR A 142 11.00 16.04 -1.38
C THR A 142 12.13 15.31 -2.10
N GLU A 143 13.38 15.59 -1.76
CA GLU A 143 14.55 14.88 -2.30
C GLU A 143 14.52 13.37 -1.99
N LYS A 144 14.21 13.02 -0.75
CA LYS A 144 14.09 11.62 -0.30
C LYS A 144 13.04 10.83 -1.09
N ILE A 145 11.91 11.47 -1.44
CA ILE A 145 10.81 10.78 -2.12
C ILE A 145 10.86 10.87 -3.64
N GLN A 146 11.58 11.83 -4.20
CA GLN A 146 11.68 12.07 -5.65
C GLN A 146 12.02 10.80 -6.45
N PRO A 147 12.99 9.96 -6.06
CA PRO A 147 13.31 8.73 -6.78
C PRO A 147 12.16 7.72 -6.84
N LYS A 148 11.21 7.82 -5.91
CA LYS A 148 10.04 6.91 -5.85
C LYS A 148 8.94 7.31 -6.83
N PHE A 149 8.90 8.58 -7.25
CA PHE A 149 7.94 9.08 -8.23
C PHE A 149 8.52 9.15 -9.64
N SER A 150 9.83 9.24 -9.73
CA SER A 150 10.57 9.28 -10.99
C SER A 150 10.85 7.86 -11.45
N SER A 151 9.85 7.19 -11.99
CA SER A 151 10.04 5.82 -12.47
C SER A 151 10.11 5.77 -13.99
N HIS A 152 11.09 5.09 -14.49
CA HIS A 152 11.22 4.41 -15.76
C HIS A 152 11.27 5.26 -17.06
N LEU A 153 10.30 6.10 -17.39
CA LEU A 153 10.28 6.91 -18.59
C LEU A 153 10.40 8.39 -18.23
N PHE A 154 11.27 9.13 -18.92
CA PHE A 154 11.48 10.59 -18.76
C PHE A 154 11.82 11.07 -17.35
N SER A 155 12.26 10.16 -16.47
CA SER A 155 12.62 10.49 -15.09
C SER A 155 14.13 10.64 -14.95
N GLN A 156 14.55 11.37 -13.92
CA GLN A 156 15.97 11.48 -13.55
C GLN A 156 16.46 10.30 -12.69
N SER A 157 15.62 9.31 -12.46
CA SER A 157 15.96 8.10 -11.70
C SER A 157 17.06 7.32 -12.40
N ASP A 158 17.96 6.73 -11.64
CA ASP A 158 18.98 5.81 -12.16
C ASP A 158 18.43 4.52 -12.74
N LYS A 159 17.15 4.23 -12.47
CA LYS A 159 16.41 3.07 -12.97
C LYS A 159 15.63 3.33 -14.26
N THR A 160 15.84 4.48 -14.93
CA THR A 160 15.15 4.74 -16.20
C THR A 160 15.69 3.85 -17.30
N VAL A 161 14.83 3.50 -18.25
CA VAL A 161 15.24 2.74 -19.46
C VAL A 161 16.33 3.45 -20.28
N LEU A 162 16.42 4.79 -20.18
CA LEU A 162 17.46 5.57 -20.86
C LEU A 162 18.85 5.40 -20.23
N LYS A 163 18.92 4.98 -18.97
CA LYS A 163 20.17 4.71 -18.25
C LYS A 163 20.52 3.24 -18.18
N ALA A 164 19.63 2.34 -18.60
CA ALA A 164 19.90 0.92 -18.67
C ALA A 164 20.97 0.67 -19.75
N LYS A 165 22.13 0.18 -19.33
CA LYS A 165 23.24 -0.14 -20.26
C LYS A 165 23.09 -1.52 -20.89
N GLU A 166 22.48 -2.44 -20.17
CA GLU A 166 22.25 -3.82 -20.60
C GLU A 166 21.05 -4.39 -19.83
N VAL A 167 20.19 -5.09 -20.55
CA VAL A 167 19.12 -5.89 -19.93
C VAL A 167 19.56 -7.35 -20.10
N ALA A 168 19.84 -8.03 -19.00
CA ALA A 168 20.12 -9.45 -19.02
C ALA A 168 18.91 -10.20 -19.59
N ALA A 169 19.16 -11.05 -20.58
CA ALA A 169 18.15 -11.89 -21.19
C ALA A 169 17.70 -13.01 -20.23
#